data_a53009947f9b03309606bf1b0d41afd9
#
_entry.id   a53009947f9b03309606bf1b0d41afd9
#
_cell.length_a   1.000
_cell.length_b   1.000
_cell.length_c   1.000
_cell.angle_alpha   90.00
_cell.angle_beta   90.00
_cell.angle_gamma   90.00
#
_symmetry.space_group_name_H-M   'P 1'
#
loop_
_entity.id
_entity.type
_entity.pdbx_description
1 polymer ?
#
loop_
_entity_poly.entity_id
_entity_poly.type
_entity_poly.pdbx_seq_one_letter_code
_entity_poly.pdbx_strand_id
1 'polypeptide(L)'
;IANGIDAIVPVGTTGESATLTHDEHRICIEIAVNTCKNTGVKVLAGAGSNATHEAVGLAKFAQDHGADGILSVAPYYNKPTQEGLYRHYKAIASSVEIPVLLYNVPGRVGVDIQPCTVFRLFKECENVYGVKEATGSIERCVDLLAHEPGLSVISGEDAINYPILSNGGKG
;
A
#
# COMPACT_ATOMS: atom_id res chain seq x y z
N ILE A 1 11.77 -6.72 14.58
CA ILE A 1 11.03 -7.83 15.21
C ILE A 1 11.10 -7.70 16.74
N ALA A 2 12.29 -7.65 17.32
CA ALA A 2 12.47 -7.65 18.78
C ALA A 2 11.92 -6.40 19.52
N ASN A 3 11.60 -5.33 18.82
CA ASN A 3 11.20 -4.03 19.39
C ASN A 3 9.69 -3.74 19.22
N GLY A 4 8.86 -4.76 18.98
CA GLY A 4 7.39 -4.61 18.97
C GLY A 4 6.82 -3.96 17.70
N ILE A 5 7.44 -4.19 16.56
CA ILE A 5 6.89 -3.81 15.26
C ILE A 5 5.77 -4.76 14.84
N ASP A 6 4.67 -4.25 14.30
CA ASP A 6 3.53 -5.06 13.85
C ASP A 6 3.73 -5.62 12.44
N ALA A 7 4.34 -4.83 11.55
CA ALA A 7 4.60 -5.25 10.17
C ALA A 7 5.87 -4.64 9.61
N ILE A 8 6.43 -5.29 8.60
CA ILE A 8 7.50 -4.75 7.76
C ILE A 8 7.04 -4.62 6.31
N VAL A 9 7.62 -3.64 5.61
CA VAL A 9 7.32 -3.38 4.20
C VAL A 9 8.60 -3.55 3.38
N PRO A 10 8.92 -4.77 2.90
CA PRO A 10 10.03 -4.95 1.96
C PRO A 10 9.68 -4.30 0.62
N VAL A 11 10.71 -3.84 -0.07
CA VAL A 11 10.65 -3.25 -1.41
C VAL A 11 9.59 -2.14 -1.57
N GLY A 12 9.39 -1.36 -0.51
CA GLY A 12 8.73 -0.06 -0.60
C GLY A 12 9.65 0.99 -1.26
N THR A 13 9.20 2.24 -1.36
CA THR A 13 9.98 3.33 -1.96
C THR A 13 11.32 3.55 -1.23
N THR A 14 11.29 3.61 0.11
CA THR A 14 12.50 3.71 0.95
C THR A 14 13.40 2.48 0.83
N GLY A 15 12.81 1.32 0.52
CA GLY A 15 13.52 0.07 0.22
C GLY A 15 14.10 0.00 -1.20
N GLU A 16 14.19 1.13 -1.91
CA GLU A 16 14.84 1.28 -3.21
C GLU A 16 14.27 0.36 -4.31
N SER A 17 12.98 0.04 -4.24
CA SER A 17 12.31 -0.86 -5.21
C SER A 17 12.50 -0.46 -6.67
N ALA A 18 12.60 0.85 -6.95
CA ALA A 18 12.76 1.37 -8.31
C ALA A 18 14.12 1.06 -8.95
N THR A 19 15.13 0.66 -8.16
CA THR A 19 16.50 0.36 -8.63
C THR A 19 16.81 -1.13 -8.65
N LEU A 20 15.89 -1.97 -8.17
CA LEU A 20 16.00 -3.42 -8.18
C LEU A 20 15.54 -3.99 -9.53
N THR A 21 16.20 -5.06 -9.97
CA THR A 21 15.64 -5.94 -10.99
C THR A 21 14.41 -6.68 -10.45
N HIS A 22 13.58 -7.23 -11.31
CA HIS A 22 12.43 -8.02 -10.88
C HIS A 22 12.82 -9.24 -10.04
N ASP A 23 13.94 -9.86 -10.31
CA ASP A 23 14.41 -11.01 -9.55
C ASP A 23 14.90 -10.60 -8.16
N GLU A 24 15.66 -9.52 -8.04
CA GLU A 24 16.06 -8.96 -6.74
C GLU A 24 14.86 -8.53 -5.90
N HIS A 25 13.85 -7.91 -6.53
CA HIS A 25 12.60 -7.53 -5.88
C HIS A 25 11.91 -8.75 -5.25
N ARG A 26 11.80 -9.83 -6.00
CA ARG A 26 11.20 -11.10 -5.55
C ARG A 26 12.00 -11.73 -4.41
N ILE A 27 13.31 -11.79 -4.54
CA ILE A 27 14.21 -12.32 -3.51
C ILE A 27 14.05 -11.56 -2.19
N CYS A 28 13.95 -10.23 -2.24
CA CYS A 28 13.72 -9.40 -1.04
C CYS A 28 12.42 -9.76 -0.34
N ILE A 29 11.33 -10.01 -1.09
CA ILE A 29 10.04 -10.44 -0.53
C ILE A 29 10.18 -11.80 0.14
N GLU A 30 10.79 -12.78 -0.54
CA GLU A 30 11.00 -14.12 0.01
C GLU A 30 11.82 -14.11 1.30
N ILE A 31 12.91 -13.32 1.32
CA ILE A 31 13.75 -13.16 2.52
C ILE A 31 12.93 -12.57 3.67
N ALA A 32 12.13 -11.53 3.41
CA ALA A 32 11.30 -10.89 4.41
C ALA A 32 10.25 -11.86 4.98
N VAL A 33 9.53 -12.58 4.12
CA VAL A 33 8.54 -13.58 4.53
C VAL A 33 9.19 -14.68 5.36
N ASN A 34 10.29 -15.24 4.90
CA ASN A 34 11.00 -16.30 5.63
C ASN A 34 11.53 -15.82 6.99
N THR A 35 12.02 -14.59 7.07
CA THR A 35 12.54 -13.98 8.31
C THR A 35 11.43 -13.71 9.32
N CYS A 36 10.25 -13.31 8.87
CA CYS A 36 9.11 -13.02 9.75
C CYS A 36 8.29 -14.25 10.13
N LYS A 37 8.55 -15.38 9.50
CA LYS A 37 7.83 -16.62 9.76
C LYS A 37 7.90 -16.99 11.25
N ASN A 38 6.72 -17.25 11.85
CA ASN A 38 6.57 -17.61 13.27
C ASN A 38 7.00 -16.51 14.27
N THR A 39 7.16 -15.25 13.85
CA THR A 39 7.50 -14.14 14.74
C THR A 39 6.29 -13.32 15.19
N GLY A 40 5.15 -13.47 14.51
CA GLY A 40 3.96 -12.64 14.68
C GLY A 40 4.01 -11.33 13.86
N VAL A 41 5.16 -10.94 13.34
CA VAL A 41 5.33 -9.74 12.49
C VAL A 41 4.81 -10.02 11.08
N LYS A 42 3.96 -9.14 10.58
CA LYS A 42 3.35 -9.24 9.25
C LYS A 42 4.28 -8.73 8.15
N VAL A 43 4.14 -9.28 6.95
CA VAL A 43 4.87 -8.81 5.77
C VAL A 43 3.90 -8.20 4.78
N LEU A 44 4.04 -6.90 4.55
CA LEU A 44 3.27 -6.13 3.58
C LEU A 44 4.18 -5.85 2.37
N ALA A 45 4.15 -6.73 1.38
CA ALA A 45 5.08 -6.65 0.25
C ALA A 45 4.79 -5.45 -0.67
N GLY A 46 5.81 -4.69 -1.04
CA GLY A 46 5.70 -3.68 -2.08
C GLY A 46 5.39 -4.34 -3.44
N ALA A 47 4.20 -4.06 -4.00
CA ALA A 47 3.71 -4.68 -5.24
C ALA A 47 3.06 -3.68 -6.19
N GLY A 48 3.51 -2.43 -6.17
CA GLY A 48 3.04 -1.38 -7.06
C GLY A 48 3.90 -1.20 -8.31
N SER A 49 3.28 -0.83 -9.41
CA SER A 49 3.93 -0.41 -10.65
C SER A 49 3.03 0.58 -11.39
N ASN A 50 3.61 1.35 -12.31
CA ASN A 50 2.84 2.20 -13.22
C ASN A 50 2.20 1.42 -14.38
N ALA A 51 2.57 0.15 -14.55
CA ALA A 51 1.96 -0.79 -15.49
C ALA A 51 1.08 -1.78 -14.73
N THR A 52 -0.22 -1.81 -15.03
CA THR A 52 -1.20 -2.64 -14.31
C THR A 52 -0.85 -4.13 -14.34
N HIS A 53 -0.41 -4.65 -15.50
CA HIS A 53 -0.05 -6.06 -15.63
C HIS A 53 1.15 -6.46 -14.78
N GLU A 54 2.12 -5.55 -14.62
CA GLU A 54 3.28 -5.74 -13.77
C GLU A 54 2.90 -5.73 -12.29
N ALA A 55 2.09 -4.75 -11.85
CA ALA A 55 1.58 -4.69 -10.48
C ALA A 55 0.76 -5.95 -10.12
N VAL A 56 -0.07 -6.45 -11.04
CA VAL A 56 -0.78 -7.72 -10.87
C VAL A 56 0.19 -8.90 -10.74
N GLY A 57 1.24 -8.94 -11.55
CA GLY A 57 2.27 -9.99 -11.46
C GLY A 57 3.00 -9.97 -10.11
N LEU A 58 3.38 -8.79 -9.62
CA LEU A 58 4.02 -8.61 -8.31
C LEU A 58 3.09 -8.98 -7.16
N ALA A 59 1.80 -8.59 -7.25
CA ALA A 59 0.81 -8.92 -6.24
C ALA A 59 0.59 -10.44 -6.10
N LYS A 60 0.44 -11.14 -7.22
CA LYS A 60 0.33 -12.61 -7.24
C LYS A 60 1.57 -13.27 -6.67
N PHE A 61 2.75 -12.81 -7.09
CA PHE A 61 3.99 -13.34 -6.56
C PHE A 61 4.07 -13.21 -5.04
N ALA A 62 3.73 -12.03 -4.49
CA ALA A 62 3.71 -11.78 -3.05
C ALA A 62 2.76 -12.74 -2.33
N GLN A 63 1.55 -12.93 -2.84
CA GLN A 63 0.57 -13.88 -2.28
C GLN A 63 1.09 -15.31 -2.32
N ASP A 64 1.58 -15.77 -3.47
CA ASP A 64 2.03 -17.15 -3.68
C ASP A 64 3.23 -17.50 -2.79
N HIS A 65 4.01 -16.49 -2.35
CA HIS A 65 5.17 -16.66 -1.47
C HIS A 65 4.88 -16.34 0.01
N GLY A 66 3.59 -16.12 0.35
CA GLY A 66 3.14 -16.06 1.74
C GLY A 66 3.26 -14.68 2.40
N ALA A 67 3.27 -13.59 1.62
CA ALA A 67 3.08 -12.25 2.19
C ALA A 67 1.68 -12.13 2.82
N ASP A 68 1.57 -11.40 3.94
CA ASP A 68 0.31 -11.17 4.64
C ASP A 68 -0.56 -10.12 3.96
N GLY A 69 0.00 -9.30 3.09
CA GLY A 69 -0.67 -8.27 2.31
C GLY A 69 0.29 -7.59 1.33
N ILE A 70 -0.23 -6.65 0.57
CA ILE A 70 0.56 -5.85 -0.36
C ILE A 70 0.38 -4.35 -0.14
N LEU A 71 1.46 -3.59 -0.37
CA LEU A 71 1.44 -2.14 -0.51
C LEU A 71 1.58 -1.79 -1.99
N SER A 72 0.56 -1.17 -2.58
CA SER A 72 0.55 -0.81 -4.00
C SER A 72 0.58 0.70 -4.18
N VAL A 73 1.71 1.23 -4.68
CA VAL A 73 1.88 2.65 -4.98
C VAL A 73 1.05 3.06 -6.19
N ALA A 74 0.52 4.29 -6.19
CA ALA A 74 -0.15 4.85 -7.36
C ALA A 74 0.78 4.85 -8.58
N PRO A 75 0.22 4.60 -9.80
CA PRO A 75 1.01 4.67 -11.03
C PRO A 75 1.76 5.99 -11.15
N TYR A 76 3.08 5.90 -11.20
CA TYR A 76 4.00 7.03 -11.32
C TYR A 76 4.28 7.35 -12.79
N TYR A 77 4.65 8.58 -13.09
CA TYR A 77 5.05 9.09 -14.40
C TYR A 77 3.88 9.27 -15.41
N ASN A 78 3.06 8.26 -15.65
CA ASN A 78 1.98 8.25 -16.66
C ASN A 78 0.69 8.97 -16.24
N LYS A 79 0.58 9.41 -14.98
CA LYS A 79 -0.49 10.28 -14.45
C LYS A 79 -1.90 9.89 -14.90
N PRO A 80 -2.42 8.71 -14.54
CA PRO A 80 -3.75 8.28 -14.93
C PRO A 80 -4.84 9.19 -14.35
N THR A 81 -6.02 9.17 -14.98
CA THR A 81 -7.23 9.78 -14.42
C THR A 81 -7.72 9.02 -13.18
N GLN A 82 -8.66 9.58 -12.41
CA GLN A 82 -9.26 8.89 -11.26
C GLN A 82 -9.93 7.56 -11.64
N GLU A 83 -10.61 7.52 -12.78
CA GLU A 83 -11.17 6.27 -13.32
C GLU A 83 -10.06 5.28 -13.72
N GLY A 84 -8.94 5.77 -14.25
CA GLY A 84 -7.76 4.96 -14.54
C GLY A 84 -7.15 4.37 -13.26
N LEU A 85 -7.02 5.17 -12.17
CA LEU A 85 -6.57 4.72 -10.85
C LEU A 85 -7.50 3.64 -10.29
N TYR A 86 -8.82 3.88 -10.34
CA TYR A 86 -9.80 2.91 -9.89
C TYR A 86 -9.66 1.57 -10.62
N ARG A 87 -9.60 1.58 -11.96
CA ARG A 87 -9.47 0.35 -12.76
C ARG A 87 -8.14 -0.37 -12.49
N HIS A 88 -7.07 0.39 -12.32
CA HIS A 88 -5.75 -0.14 -11.99
C HIS A 88 -5.79 -0.90 -10.66
N TYR A 89 -6.26 -0.26 -9.59
CA TYR A 89 -6.32 -0.89 -8.27
C TYR A 89 -7.36 -2.01 -8.18
N LYS A 90 -8.50 -1.88 -8.87
CA LYS A 90 -9.49 -2.95 -8.95
C LYS A 90 -8.92 -4.19 -9.63
N ALA A 91 -8.12 -4.04 -10.68
CA ALA A 91 -7.45 -5.16 -11.34
C ALA A 91 -6.44 -5.85 -10.41
N ILE A 92 -5.68 -5.09 -9.61
CA ILE A 92 -4.76 -5.62 -8.62
C ILE A 92 -5.54 -6.36 -7.53
N ALA A 93 -6.53 -5.72 -6.90
CA ALA A 93 -7.34 -6.29 -5.83
C ALA A 93 -8.06 -7.58 -6.29
N SER A 94 -8.62 -7.58 -7.50
CA SER A 94 -9.29 -8.76 -8.06
C SER A 94 -8.34 -9.91 -8.42
N SER A 95 -7.04 -9.70 -8.41
CA SER A 95 -6.05 -10.72 -8.78
C SER A 95 -5.50 -11.51 -7.61
N VAL A 96 -5.77 -11.09 -6.38
CA VAL A 96 -5.28 -11.69 -5.13
C VAL A 96 -6.38 -11.70 -4.06
N GLU A 97 -6.22 -12.57 -3.08
CA GLU A 97 -7.13 -12.64 -1.91
C GLU A 97 -6.56 -11.92 -0.68
N ILE A 98 -5.24 -11.71 -0.65
CA ILE A 98 -4.58 -11.02 0.47
C ILE A 98 -4.93 -9.53 0.51
N PRO A 99 -4.87 -8.90 1.71
CA PRO A 99 -5.15 -7.48 1.88
C PRO A 99 -4.29 -6.56 1.00
N VAL A 100 -4.94 -5.54 0.43
CA VAL A 100 -4.33 -4.51 -0.42
C VAL A 100 -4.37 -3.17 0.29
N LEU A 101 -3.21 -2.58 0.55
CA LEU A 101 -3.06 -1.20 1.03
C LEU A 101 -2.73 -0.30 -0.16
N LEU A 102 -3.59 0.67 -0.42
CA LEU A 102 -3.33 1.70 -1.42
C LEU A 102 -2.18 2.60 -0.93
N TYR A 103 -1.34 3.09 -1.83
CA TYR A 103 -0.29 4.03 -1.42
C TYR A 103 -0.37 5.32 -2.24
N ASN A 104 -0.76 6.40 -1.57
CA ASN A 104 -0.87 7.72 -2.12
C ASN A 104 0.34 8.59 -1.75
N VAL A 105 1.15 8.94 -2.73
CA VAL A 105 2.37 9.76 -2.55
C VAL A 105 2.55 10.73 -3.72
N PRO A 106 1.64 11.70 -3.89
CA PRO A 106 1.59 12.55 -5.09
C PRO A 106 2.87 13.32 -5.37
N GLY A 107 3.64 13.68 -4.34
CA GLY A 107 4.93 14.34 -4.49
C GLY A 107 6.00 13.51 -5.22
N ARG A 108 5.86 12.18 -5.24
CA ARG A 108 6.75 11.26 -5.96
C ARG A 108 6.18 10.78 -7.28
N VAL A 109 4.88 10.45 -7.30
CA VAL A 109 4.26 9.78 -8.46
C VAL A 109 3.64 10.77 -9.46
N GLY A 110 3.35 11.99 -9.03
CA GLY A 110 2.77 13.04 -9.88
C GLY A 110 1.26 12.89 -10.11
N VAL A 111 0.60 12.00 -9.41
CA VAL A 111 -0.87 11.85 -9.39
C VAL A 111 -1.35 11.63 -7.96
N ASP A 112 -2.50 12.18 -7.63
CA ASP A 112 -3.14 12.07 -6.32
C ASP A 112 -4.37 11.15 -6.41
N ILE A 113 -4.46 10.16 -5.54
CA ILE A 113 -5.66 9.32 -5.41
C ILE A 113 -6.69 10.11 -4.62
N GLN A 114 -7.69 10.67 -5.26
CA GLN A 114 -8.72 11.46 -4.57
C GLN A 114 -9.51 10.61 -3.56
N PRO A 115 -9.98 11.20 -2.44
CA PRO A 115 -10.76 10.48 -1.42
C PRO A 115 -11.93 9.68 -2.01
N CYS A 116 -12.67 10.24 -2.96
CA CYS A 116 -13.77 9.53 -3.62
C CYS A 116 -13.33 8.25 -4.33
N THR A 117 -12.12 8.22 -4.89
CA THR A 117 -11.54 7.03 -5.53
C THR A 117 -11.14 5.99 -4.46
N VAL A 118 -10.56 6.45 -3.34
CA VAL A 118 -10.24 5.56 -2.19
C VAL A 118 -11.51 4.92 -1.66
N PHE A 119 -12.56 5.71 -1.39
CA PHE A 119 -13.85 5.22 -0.87
C PHE A 119 -14.52 4.23 -1.82
N ARG A 120 -14.48 4.51 -3.12
CA ARG A 120 -15.04 3.61 -4.12
C ARG A 120 -14.31 2.26 -4.12
N LEU A 121 -12.97 2.27 -4.07
CA LEU A 121 -12.17 1.04 -4.01
C LEU A 121 -12.44 0.27 -2.73
N PHE A 122 -12.48 0.95 -1.57
CA PHE A 122 -12.75 0.34 -0.28
C PHE A 122 -14.13 -0.34 -0.23
N LYS A 123 -15.15 0.27 -0.86
CA LYS A 123 -16.51 -0.28 -0.89
C LYS A 123 -16.70 -1.42 -1.90
N GLU A 124 -15.99 -1.37 -3.03
CA GLU A 124 -16.20 -2.32 -4.13
C GLU A 124 -15.18 -3.49 -4.16
N CYS A 125 -14.09 -3.40 -3.38
CA CYS A 125 -13.05 -4.43 -3.31
C CYS A 125 -12.87 -4.87 -1.86
N GLU A 126 -13.36 -6.05 -1.50
CA GLU A 126 -13.40 -6.57 -0.13
C GLU A 126 -12.01 -6.65 0.54
N ASN A 127 -10.96 -6.86 -0.26
CA ASN A 127 -9.59 -6.94 0.22
C ASN A 127 -8.82 -5.60 0.19
N VAL A 128 -9.40 -4.51 -0.27
CA VAL A 128 -8.83 -3.17 -0.09
C VAL A 128 -9.19 -2.68 1.31
N TYR A 129 -8.22 -2.67 2.23
CA TYR A 129 -8.50 -2.39 3.64
C TYR A 129 -8.07 -0.99 4.10
N GLY A 130 -7.31 -0.25 3.28
CA GLY A 130 -6.83 1.05 3.71
C GLY A 130 -5.97 1.79 2.71
N VAL A 131 -5.43 2.90 3.17
CA VAL A 131 -4.50 3.74 2.42
C VAL A 131 -3.31 4.18 3.29
N LYS A 132 -2.10 4.04 2.75
CA LYS A 132 -0.93 4.75 3.23
C LYS A 132 -0.94 6.14 2.59
N GLU A 133 -1.20 7.15 3.42
CA GLU A 133 -1.32 8.53 2.99
C GLU A 133 0.00 9.28 3.22
N ALA A 134 0.62 9.75 2.16
CA ALA A 134 1.89 10.44 2.19
C ALA A 134 1.86 11.82 1.49
N THR A 135 0.72 12.51 1.59
CA THR A 135 0.60 13.92 1.19
C THR A 135 1.19 14.87 2.24
N GLY A 136 1.34 14.43 3.48
CA GLY A 136 1.66 15.28 4.62
C GLY A 136 0.46 16.06 5.18
N SER A 137 -0.76 15.84 4.66
CA SER A 137 -1.97 16.54 5.09
C SER A 137 -2.72 15.77 6.17
N ILE A 138 -2.70 16.33 7.38
CA ILE A 138 -3.52 15.82 8.50
C ILE A 138 -5.01 15.96 8.19
N GLU A 139 -5.42 17.11 7.60
CA GLU A 139 -6.80 17.37 7.22
C GLU A 139 -7.35 16.25 6.31
N ARG A 140 -6.57 15.83 5.32
CA ARG A 140 -6.93 14.74 4.43
C ARG A 140 -7.09 13.40 5.16
N CYS A 141 -6.19 13.09 6.09
CA CYS A 141 -6.31 11.87 6.89
C CYS A 141 -7.56 11.87 7.76
N VAL A 142 -7.89 13.02 8.37
CA VAL A 142 -9.10 13.21 9.16
C VAL A 142 -10.35 13.06 8.29
N ASP A 143 -10.35 13.66 7.09
CA ASP A 143 -11.45 13.54 6.14
C ASP A 143 -11.71 12.08 5.72
N LEU A 144 -10.66 11.34 5.40
CA LEU A 144 -10.77 9.91 5.08
C LEU A 144 -11.39 9.10 6.25
N LEU A 145 -10.92 9.31 7.47
CA LEU A 145 -11.39 8.62 8.67
C LEU A 145 -12.83 9.01 9.05
N ALA A 146 -13.21 10.27 8.86
CA ALA A 146 -14.56 10.76 9.15
C ALA A 146 -15.62 10.17 8.21
N HIS A 147 -15.27 10.00 6.93
CA HIS A 147 -16.19 9.47 5.93
C HIS A 147 -16.27 7.94 5.91
N GLU A 148 -15.17 7.25 6.21
CA GLU A 148 -15.11 5.78 6.24
C GLU A 148 -14.36 5.30 7.50
N PRO A 149 -15.04 5.21 8.66
CA PRO A 149 -14.38 4.81 9.92
C PRO A 149 -13.76 3.42 9.92
N GLY A 150 -14.17 2.56 8.98
CA GLY A 150 -13.58 1.23 8.78
C GLY A 150 -12.30 1.21 7.96
N LEU A 151 -11.98 2.33 7.28
CA LEU A 151 -10.77 2.45 6.47
C LEU A 151 -9.53 2.58 7.34
N SER A 152 -8.53 1.75 7.10
CA SER A 152 -7.23 1.92 7.76
C SER A 152 -6.45 3.05 7.09
N VAL A 153 -6.18 4.12 7.82
CA VAL A 153 -5.30 5.21 7.36
C VAL A 153 -3.97 5.09 8.07
N ILE A 154 -2.89 4.94 7.29
CA ILE A 154 -1.51 4.82 7.76
C ILE A 154 -0.72 6.00 7.20
N SER A 155 0.11 6.62 8.03
CA SER A 155 0.97 7.72 7.61
C SER A 155 2.17 7.24 6.79
N GLY A 156 2.52 8.03 5.78
CA GLY A 156 3.82 7.92 5.10
C GLY A 156 4.84 8.96 5.59
N GLU A 157 4.51 9.74 6.64
CA GLU A 157 5.29 10.86 7.15
C GLU A 157 5.39 10.80 8.67
N ASP A 158 6.56 10.52 9.21
CA ASP A 158 6.78 10.31 10.65
C ASP A 158 6.34 11.49 11.52
N ALA A 159 6.51 12.72 11.04
CA ALA A 159 6.19 13.94 11.78
C ALA A 159 4.69 14.08 12.11
N ILE A 160 3.81 13.42 11.34
CA ILE A 160 2.35 13.48 11.52
C ILE A 160 1.74 12.20 12.05
N ASN A 161 2.54 11.19 12.40
CA ASN A 161 2.02 9.92 12.96
C ASN A 161 1.15 10.15 14.19
N TYR A 162 1.63 10.95 15.15
CA TYR A 162 0.87 11.21 16.38
C TYR A 162 -0.50 11.88 16.11
N PRO A 163 -0.58 12.99 15.36
CA PRO A 163 -1.87 13.55 14.96
C PRO A 163 -2.79 12.56 14.25
N ILE A 164 -2.28 11.71 13.38
CA ILE A 164 -3.10 10.70 12.65
C ILE A 164 -3.63 9.66 13.63
N LEU A 165 -2.79 9.11 14.49
CA LEU A 165 -3.18 8.14 15.52
C LEU A 165 -4.24 8.72 16.47
N SER A 166 -4.07 9.97 16.91
CA SER A 166 -5.03 10.64 17.81
C SER A 166 -6.41 10.88 17.17
N ASN A 167 -6.50 10.85 15.83
CA ASN A 167 -7.75 10.97 15.09
C ASN A 167 -8.29 9.60 14.59
N GLY A 168 -7.75 8.49 15.07
CA GLY A 168 -8.25 7.14 14.75
C GLY A 168 -7.51 6.42 13.63
N GLY A 169 -6.45 6.98 13.09
CA GLY A 169 -5.54 6.28 12.18
C GLY A 169 -4.85 5.08 12.84
N LYS A 170 -4.18 4.27 12.04
CA LYS A 170 -3.59 2.99 12.50
C LYS A 170 -2.06 2.98 12.53
N GLY A 171 -1.41 4.01 11.99
CA GLY A 171 0.06 4.10 11.99
C GLY A 171 0.57 5.33 11.24
#